data_198603bc53ffa4051a93577a7b00da1e
#
_entry.id   198603bc53ffa4051a93577a7b00da1e
#
_cell.length_a   1.000
_cell.length_b   1.000
_cell.length_c   1.000
_cell.angle_alpha   90.00
_cell.angle_beta   90.00
_cell.angle_gamma   90.00
#
_symmetry.space_group_name_H-M   'P 1'
#
loop_
_entity.id
_entity.type
_entity.pdbx_description
1 polymer ?
#
loop_
_entity_poly.entity_id
_entity_poly.type
_entity_poly.pdbx_seq_one_letter_code
_entity_poly.pdbx_strand_id
1 'polypeptide(L)'
;MSEIASPTNNAAAGTVAGKAQQPLVQARDLAKTFDVSAPWLNRVLERKQRALLRAVDGVSFDIERGKTLALVGESGCGKSTVARLLVGLYEPTRGTFAFDGQDAHAAFKNPDARAMRRRVQMIFQDPY
;
A
#
# COMPACT_ATOMS: atom_id res chain seq x y z
N MET A 1 12.61 62.27 34.49
CA MET A 1 11.30 61.86 33.91
C MET A 1 11.49 61.80 32.42
N SER A 2 11.73 60.62 31.94
CA SER A 2 11.78 60.36 30.48
C SER A 2 11.42 58.92 30.27
N GLU A 3 10.23 58.74 29.79
CA GLU A 3 9.65 57.46 29.43
C GLU A 3 10.09 57.14 28.01
N ILE A 4 10.84 56.07 27.84
CA ILE A 4 11.32 55.60 26.56
C ILE A 4 10.40 54.47 26.13
N ALA A 5 9.53 54.75 25.16
CA ALA A 5 8.68 53.78 24.51
C ALA A 5 9.54 52.83 23.66
N SER A 6 9.44 51.54 23.92
CA SER A 6 10.01 50.48 23.09
C SER A 6 9.14 50.24 21.85
N PRO A 7 9.74 50.09 20.67
CA PRO A 7 8.95 49.67 19.50
C PRO A 7 8.73 48.15 19.51
N THR A 8 7.48 47.75 19.57
CA THR A 8 7.04 46.39 19.33
C THR A 8 7.30 46.00 17.89
N ASN A 9 8.32 45.21 17.69
CA ASN A 9 8.58 44.59 16.39
C ASN A 9 7.71 43.35 16.26
N ASN A 10 6.57 43.52 15.65
CA ASN A 10 5.65 42.44 15.28
C ASN A 10 6.09 41.86 13.94
N ALA A 11 7.13 41.01 13.97
CA ALA A 11 7.48 40.16 12.82
C ALA A 11 6.49 39.00 12.76
N ALA A 12 5.44 39.18 11.98
CA ALA A 12 4.58 38.10 11.57
C ALA A 12 5.40 37.13 10.70
N ALA A 13 6.01 36.14 11.34
CA ALA A 13 6.54 34.98 10.68
C ALA A 13 5.34 34.21 10.11
N GLY A 14 5.02 34.48 8.85
CA GLY A 14 4.10 33.69 8.05
C GLY A 14 4.67 32.28 7.95
N THR A 15 4.24 31.41 8.84
CA THR A 15 4.42 29.97 8.69
C THR A 15 3.66 29.57 7.44
N VAL A 16 4.35 29.43 6.32
CA VAL A 16 3.86 28.71 5.15
C VAL A 16 3.68 27.27 5.61
N ALA A 17 2.47 26.96 6.06
CA ALA A 17 2.04 25.59 6.27
C ALA A 17 2.14 24.91 4.91
N GLY A 18 3.28 24.24 4.64
CA GLY A 18 3.44 23.37 3.50
C GLY A 18 2.29 22.39 3.56
N LYS A 19 1.44 22.38 2.52
CA LYS A 19 0.46 21.31 2.30
C LYS A 19 1.24 20.01 2.49
N ALA A 20 0.97 19.26 3.55
CA ALA A 20 1.51 17.94 3.76
C ALA A 20 1.22 17.17 2.46
N GLN A 21 2.25 16.92 1.68
CA GLN A 21 2.09 16.21 0.41
C GLN A 21 1.63 14.81 0.77
N GLN A 22 0.45 14.45 0.30
CA GLN A 22 -0.08 13.11 0.52
C GLN A 22 0.92 12.09 -0.02
N PRO A 23 1.17 11.01 0.73
CA PRO A 23 2.02 9.93 0.26
C PRO A 23 1.56 9.42 -1.13
N LEU A 24 2.53 9.04 -1.95
CA LEU A 24 2.24 8.48 -3.27
C LEU A 24 1.51 7.14 -3.16
N VAL A 25 1.92 6.31 -2.20
CA VAL A 25 1.29 5.03 -1.89
C VAL A 25 0.88 5.01 -0.43
N GLN A 26 -0.34 4.57 -0.17
CA GLN A 26 -0.86 4.34 1.18
C GLN A 26 -1.45 2.95 1.25
N ALA A 27 -0.89 2.08 2.07
CA ALA A 27 -1.45 0.77 2.39
C ALA A 27 -1.95 0.77 3.84
N ARG A 28 -3.15 0.27 4.08
CA ARG A 28 -3.78 0.19 5.40
C ARG A 28 -4.35 -1.19 5.63
N ASP A 29 -3.88 -1.87 6.66
CA ASP A 29 -4.32 -3.21 7.08
C ASP A 29 -4.39 -4.21 5.92
N LEU A 30 -3.42 -4.13 5.00
CA LEU A 30 -3.40 -4.91 3.78
C LEU A 30 -3.13 -6.38 4.10
N ALA A 31 -4.05 -7.25 3.74
CA ALA A 31 -3.94 -8.69 4.00
C ALA A 31 -4.28 -9.51 2.74
N LYS A 32 -3.63 -10.65 2.61
CA LYS A 32 -3.89 -11.63 1.55
C LYS A 32 -3.87 -13.04 2.09
N THR A 33 -4.99 -13.71 1.92
CA THR A 33 -5.15 -15.13 2.21
C THR A 33 -5.42 -15.88 0.92
N PHE A 34 -4.71 -16.96 0.69
CA PHE A 34 -4.94 -17.87 -0.43
C PHE A 34 -5.67 -19.12 0.07
N ASP A 35 -6.66 -19.57 -0.68
CA ASP A 35 -7.27 -20.89 -0.49
C ASP A 35 -6.41 -21.91 -1.22
N VAL A 36 -5.67 -22.70 -0.47
CA VAL A 36 -4.81 -23.78 -0.96
C VAL A 36 -5.43 -25.16 -0.73
N SER A 37 -6.74 -25.20 -0.54
CA SER A 37 -7.49 -26.44 -0.33
C SER A 37 -7.41 -27.34 -1.56
N ALA A 38 -7.41 -28.65 -1.33
CA ALA A 38 -7.57 -29.62 -2.41
C ALA A 38 -8.88 -29.41 -3.18
N PRO A 39 -8.95 -29.83 -4.47
CA PRO A 39 -10.16 -29.75 -5.26
C PRO A 39 -11.38 -30.31 -4.49
N TRP A 40 -12.55 -29.69 -4.70
CA TRP A 40 -13.77 -29.96 -3.92
C TRP A 40 -14.13 -31.46 -3.83
N LEU A 41 -13.88 -32.24 -4.90
CA LEU A 41 -14.14 -33.68 -4.95
C LEU A 41 -13.33 -34.45 -3.90
N ASN A 42 -12.02 -34.18 -3.82
CA ASN A 42 -11.13 -34.84 -2.86
C ASN A 42 -11.45 -34.41 -1.41
N ARG A 43 -11.93 -33.16 -1.23
CA ARG A 43 -12.30 -32.63 0.06
C ARG A 43 -13.57 -33.28 0.61
N VAL A 44 -14.55 -33.58 -0.24
CA VAL A 44 -15.79 -34.29 0.15
C VAL A 44 -15.50 -35.75 0.51
N LEU A 45 -14.66 -36.42 -0.28
CA LEU A 45 -14.27 -37.82 -0.04
C LEU A 45 -13.40 -38.00 1.20
N GLU A 46 -12.48 -37.06 1.47
CA GLU A 46 -11.51 -37.19 2.57
C GLU A 46 -11.89 -36.38 3.82
N ARG A 47 -13.04 -35.70 3.85
CA ARG A 47 -13.50 -34.79 4.95
C ARG A 47 -12.43 -33.78 5.38
N LYS A 48 -11.54 -33.35 4.49
CA LYS A 48 -10.50 -32.38 4.79
C LYS A 48 -11.07 -30.98 4.97
N GLN A 49 -10.61 -30.28 6.01
CA GLN A 49 -10.94 -28.89 6.25
C GLN A 49 -10.28 -27.97 5.19
N ARG A 50 -10.81 -26.76 5.04
CA ARG A 50 -10.20 -25.74 4.17
C ARG A 50 -8.81 -25.39 4.68
N ALA A 51 -7.83 -25.46 3.80
CA ALA A 51 -6.48 -24.98 4.07
C ALA A 51 -6.33 -23.55 3.55
N LEU A 52 -6.20 -22.60 4.46
CA LEU A 52 -6.01 -21.19 4.15
C LEU A 52 -4.57 -20.79 4.47
N LEU A 53 -3.86 -20.26 3.47
CA LEU A 53 -2.52 -19.72 3.64
C LEU A 53 -2.60 -18.20 3.77
N ARG A 54 -2.29 -17.66 4.94
CA ARG A 54 -2.11 -16.22 5.14
C ARG A 54 -0.74 -15.81 4.63
N ALA A 55 -0.69 -15.23 3.46
CA ALA A 55 0.57 -14.78 2.86
C ALA A 55 0.95 -13.36 3.32
N VAL A 56 -0.03 -12.52 3.64
CA VAL A 56 0.14 -11.18 4.21
C VAL A 56 -0.96 -10.98 5.23
N ASP A 57 -0.61 -10.45 6.40
CA ASP A 57 -1.57 -10.25 7.52
C ASP A 57 -1.42 -8.86 8.13
N GLY A 58 -2.24 -7.91 7.66
CA GLY A 58 -2.42 -6.59 8.25
C GLY A 58 -1.24 -5.63 8.09
N VAL A 59 -0.60 -5.56 6.94
CA VAL A 59 0.53 -4.66 6.70
C VAL A 59 0.04 -3.25 6.38
N SER A 60 0.64 -2.24 7.04
CA SER A 60 0.35 -0.82 6.80
C SER A 60 1.64 -0.05 6.61
N PHE A 61 1.71 0.78 5.56
CA PHE A 61 2.86 1.64 5.27
C PHE A 61 2.48 2.76 4.31
N ASP A 62 3.34 3.77 4.26
CA ASP A 62 3.26 4.89 3.32
C ASP A 62 4.57 4.98 2.52
N ILE A 63 4.45 5.36 1.25
CA ILE A 63 5.59 5.69 0.39
C ILE A 63 5.39 7.12 -0.09
N GLU A 64 6.28 8.00 0.32
CA GLU A 64 6.29 9.38 -0.15
C GLU A 64 6.80 9.49 -1.59
N ARG A 65 6.44 10.57 -2.27
CA ARG A 65 6.94 10.84 -3.62
C ARG A 65 8.47 10.97 -3.62
N GLY A 66 9.11 10.31 -4.58
CA GLY A 66 10.56 10.32 -4.72
C GLY A 66 11.31 9.55 -3.64
N LYS A 67 10.62 8.79 -2.78
CA LYS A 67 11.23 7.94 -1.76
C LYS A 67 11.16 6.48 -2.15
N THR A 68 12.07 5.70 -1.59
CA THR A 68 12.12 4.24 -1.74
C THR A 68 11.76 3.58 -0.42
N LEU A 69 10.86 2.59 -0.47
CA LEU A 69 10.56 1.70 0.65
C LEU A 69 11.16 0.32 0.38
N ALA A 70 12.00 -0.16 1.28
CA ALA A 70 12.53 -1.51 1.22
C ALA A 70 11.74 -2.45 2.14
N LEU A 71 11.26 -3.57 1.59
CA LEU A 71 10.65 -4.66 2.34
C LEU A 71 11.70 -5.72 2.62
N VAL A 72 12.05 -5.91 3.89
CA VAL A 72 13.07 -6.88 4.34
C VAL A 72 12.40 -8.01 5.11
N GLY A 73 12.93 -9.20 4.99
CA GLY A 73 12.44 -10.40 5.69
C GLY A 73 12.91 -11.68 5.03
N GLU A 74 12.68 -12.80 5.70
CA GLU A 74 13.08 -14.14 5.23
C GLU A 74 12.36 -14.55 3.94
N SER A 75 12.87 -15.59 3.28
CA SER A 75 12.18 -16.17 2.12
C SER A 75 10.79 -16.68 2.52
N GLY A 76 9.79 -16.40 1.70
CA GLY A 76 8.40 -16.83 1.97
C GLY A 76 7.60 -15.95 2.92
N CYS A 77 8.17 -14.89 3.52
CA CYS A 77 7.44 -14.01 4.47
C CYS A 77 6.41 -13.04 3.82
N GLY A 78 6.10 -13.19 2.53
CA GLY A 78 5.06 -12.42 1.87
C GLY A 78 5.49 -11.17 1.09
N LYS A 79 6.79 -10.84 1.00
CA LYS A 79 7.29 -9.65 0.26
C LYS A 79 6.80 -9.58 -1.18
N SER A 80 6.94 -10.67 -1.92
CA SER A 80 6.48 -10.75 -3.31
C SER A 80 4.96 -10.68 -3.43
N THR A 81 4.24 -11.15 -2.41
CA THR A 81 2.77 -11.03 -2.36
C THR A 81 2.36 -9.59 -2.16
N VAL A 82 3.02 -8.83 -1.26
CA VAL A 82 2.78 -7.39 -1.09
C VAL A 82 3.04 -6.65 -2.40
N ALA A 83 4.18 -6.90 -3.07
CA ALA A 83 4.49 -6.26 -4.34
C ALA A 83 3.40 -6.54 -5.41
N ARG A 84 2.91 -7.78 -5.51
CA ARG A 84 1.84 -8.16 -6.46
C ARG A 84 0.48 -7.54 -6.11
N LEU A 85 0.20 -7.31 -4.82
CA LEU A 85 -0.98 -6.55 -4.40
C LEU A 85 -0.89 -5.10 -4.86
N LEU A 86 0.28 -4.45 -4.69
CA LEU A 86 0.49 -3.05 -5.04
C LEU A 86 0.39 -2.77 -6.55
N VAL A 87 0.72 -3.73 -7.40
CA VAL A 87 0.60 -3.59 -8.86
C VAL A 87 -0.73 -4.13 -9.40
N GLY A 88 -1.65 -4.55 -8.52
CA GLY A 88 -2.97 -5.02 -8.89
C GLY A 88 -3.01 -6.40 -9.56
N LEU A 89 -1.94 -7.23 -9.39
CA LEU A 89 -1.93 -8.63 -9.83
C LEU A 89 -2.71 -9.53 -8.88
N TYR A 90 -2.78 -9.16 -7.61
CA TYR A 90 -3.62 -9.83 -6.62
C TYR A 90 -4.61 -8.84 -6.01
N GLU A 91 -5.79 -9.34 -5.69
CA GLU A 91 -6.77 -8.60 -4.89
C GLU A 91 -6.49 -8.83 -3.40
N PRO A 92 -6.52 -7.78 -2.56
CA PRO A 92 -6.44 -7.95 -1.12
C PRO A 92 -7.67 -8.71 -0.60
N THR A 93 -7.48 -9.54 0.40
CA THR A 93 -8.58 -10.18 1.13
C THR A 93 -9.18 -9.21 2.15
N ARG A 94 -8.34 -8.30 2.69
CA ARG A 94 -8.71 -7.25 3.63
C ARG A 94 -7.77 -6.06 3.47
N GLY A 95 -8.22 -4.90 3.93
CA GLY A 95 -7.47 -3.66 3.88
C GLY A 95 -7.67 -2.88 2.59
N THR A 96 -7.01 -1.73 2.53
CA THR A 96 -7.11 -0.80 1.40
C THR A 96 -5.73 -0.37 0.94
N PHE A 97 -5.67 0.00 -0.32
CA PHE A 97 -4.46 0.50 -0.95
C PHE A 97 -4.81 1.65 -1.87
N ALA A 98 -4.20 2.80 -1.63
CA ALA A 98 -4.37 3.99 -2.47
C ALA A 98 -3.06 4.34 -3.17
N PHE A 99 -3.17 4.80 -4.40
CA PHE A 99 -2.09 5.33 -5.21
C PHE A 99 -2.46 6.73 -5.68
N ASP A 100 -1.63 7.71 -5.33
CA ASP A 100 -1.84 9.13 -5.68
C ASP A 100 -3.24 9.65 -5.24
N GLY A 101 -3.65 9.26 -4.03
CA GLY A 101 -4.95 9.61 -3.45
C GLY A 101 -6.16 8.88 -4.03
N GLN A 102 -5.98 7.98 -5.00
CA GLN A 102 -7.05 7.18 -5.59
C GLN A 102 -7.04 5.76 -5.03
N ASP A 103 -8.22 5.18 -4.79
CA ASP A 103 -8.33 3.76 -4.48
C ASP A 103 -7.80 2.93 -5.65
N ALA A 104 -6.62 2.35 -5.44
CA ALA A 104 -5.93 1.62 -6.49
C ALA A 104 -6.62 0.30 -6.83
N HIS A 105 -7.27 -0.35 -5.86
CA HIS A 105 -7.98 -1.60 -6.12
C HIS A 105 -9.19 -1.36 -7.03
N ALA A 106 -9.98 -0.32 -6.77
CA ALA A 106 -11.07 0.09 -7.64
C ALA A 106 -10.55 0.50 -9.03
N ALA A 107 -9.43 1.26 -9.08
CA ALA A 107 -8.84 1.71 -10.32
C ALA A 107 -8.32 0.53 -11.19
N PHE A 108 -7.74 -0.51 -10.60
CA PHE A 108 -7.29 -1.70 -11.35
C PHE A 108 -8.44 -2.56 -11.90
N LYS A 109 -9.61 -2.51 -11.28
CA LYS A 109 -10.83 -3.20 -11.75
C LYS A 109 -11.56 -2.45 -12.87
N ASN A 110 -11.30 -1.17 -13.03
CA ASN A 110 -11.95 -0.36 -14.06
C ASN A 110 -11.53 -0.85 -15.46
N PRO A 111 -12.44 -0.89 -16.45
CA PRO A 111 -12.10 -1.17 -17.84
C PRO A 111 -10.98 -0.28 -18.39
N ASP A 112 -10.86 0.96 -17.86
CA ASP A 112 -9.80 1.92 -18.23
C ASP A 112 -8.57 1.86 -17.29
N ALA A 113 -8.31 0.70 -16.70
CA ALA A 113 -7.15 0.47 -15.81
C ALA A 113 -5.78 0.69 -16.50
N ARG A 114 -5.75 0.91 -17.82
CA ARG A 114 -4.50 1.14 -18.58
C ARG A 114 -3.72 2.35 -18.04
N ALA A 115 -4.41 3.42 -17.67
CA ALA A 115 -3.77 4.62 -17.13
C ALA A 115 -3.04 4.33 -15.81
N MET A 116 -3.67 3.58 -14.90
CA MET A 116 -3.06 3.18 -13.64
C MET A 116 -1.89 2.22 -13.87
N ARG A 117 -2.04 1.20 -14.72
CA ARG A 117 -0.99 0.20 -15.02
C ARG A 117 0.24 0.78 -15.67
N ARG A 118 0.13 1.88 -16.41
CA ARG A 118 1.29 2.61 -16.96
C ARG A 118 2.09 3.34 -15.87
N ARG A 119 1.45 3.71 -14.77
CA ARG A 119 2.08 4.44 -13.66
C ARG A 119 2.68 3.51 -12.61
N VAL A 120 2.19 2.27 -12.51
CA VAL A 120 2.62 1.29 -11.52
C VAL A 120 3.06 0.02 -12.23
N GLN A 121 4.34 -0.29 -12.17
CA GLN A 121 4.95 -1.43 -12.85
C GLN A 121 5.76 -2.29 -11.89
N MET A 122 5.90 -3.56 -12.21
CA MET A 122 6.69 -4.53 -11.44
C MET A 122 7.78 -5.11 -12.31
N ILE A 123 9.00 -5.17 -11.77
CA ILE A 123 10.10 -5.93 -12.35
C ILE A 123 10.14 -7.27 -11.62
N PHE A 124 10.01 -8.36 -12.35
CA PHE A 124 10.09 -9.70 -11.78
C PHE A 124 11.55 -10.09 -11.53
N GLN A 125 11.76 -10.87 -10.48
CA GLN A 125 13.10 -11.29 -10.07
C GLN A 125 13.75 -12.23 -11.10
N ASP A 126 12.94 -13.03 -11.80
CA ASP A 126 13.39 -13.96 -12.84
C ASP A 126 12.53 -13.71 -14.09
N PRO A 127 13.11 -13.11 -15.16
CA PRO A 127 12.36 -12.80 -16.38
C PRO A 127 12.29 -14.00 -17.36
N TYR A 128 12.84 -15.17 -17.00
CA TYR A 128 12.90 -16.38 -17.85
C TYR A 128 12.09 -17.53 -17.27
#